data_8c1e6dc1e8fc93fdd461000118417a53
#
_entry.id   8c1e6dc1e8fc93fdd461000118417a53
#
_cell.length_a   1.000
_cell.length_b   1.000
_cell.length_c   1.000
_cell.angle_alpha   90.00
_cell.angle_beta   90.00
_cell.angle_gamma   90.00
#
_symmetry.space_group_name_H-M   'P 1'
#
loop_
_entity.id
_entity.type
_entity.pdbx_description
1 polymer ?
#
loop_
_entity_poly.entity_id
_entity_poly.type
_entity_poly.pdbx_seq_one_letter_code
_entity_poly.pdbx_strand_id
1 'polypeptide(L)'
;MSDSSKTPQKKLKMDDSKVFNDPIHGTVILHPLLIKIIDTPQFQRLRNIKQLGGAYFVYPGASHNRFEHSIGVAHLAGQLVEALRARQPXLNINDRDVLCVKIAGLCHDLGHGPFSHLYDQMFIPKVPHPPGPLGDKMGKWKHEEASVEMFNHLVRSNNLKLDELKLPEDMDFIREMINGPKDPKGGKKKPNADEWPYKGRTKEKSFLYEIVANEWNGIDVDKFDYFVRDCHHLGMKNNFDHLRFIQFARVCEVEGLKHICSRDKEVNNLYDMFYTRNCLHRRAYQHRVNKIIEYMIAEAFLKADKHIQIKGSQGQEYTLSTAIGDMEAYTKLTDHVFEQILNSSSVELAEAKKILERIISRDHYKFLGEIKPRQVPTKESQLQWQKELAAAVPEGGNGGVTLTHEDFVVSVATFDYGMKDKDPINNVYFYGKRNPDTAKPITRDQVSKLLPECFSEQLIRVYSKKSDEQSVEAARKHFSKWCKEKGFPESQNGDTAAP
;
A
#
# COMPACT_ATOMS: atom_id res chain seq x y z
N MET A 1 -18.20 -32.13 53.78
CA MET A 1 -18.77 -30.85 53.40
C MET A 1 -17.66 -30.08 52.60
N SER A 2 -17.64 -30.23 51.31
CA SER A 2 -16.67 -29.55 50.45
C SER A 2 -17.43 -28.59 49.54
N ASP A 3 -17.24 -27.34 49.83
CA ASP A 3 -17.83 -26.26 49.05
C ASP A 3 -16.83 -25.99 47.89
N SER A 4 -17.21 -26.43 46.72
CA SER A 4 -16.43 -26.15 45.51
C SER A 4 -16.99 -24.85 44.90
N SER A 5 -16.36 -23.72 45.19
CA SER A 5 -16.64 -22.45 44.54
C SER A 5 -16.12 -22.52 43.06
N LYS A 6 -17.01 -22.95 42.18
CA LYS A 6 -16.75 -22.80 40.73
C LYS A 6 -17.07 -21.37 40.36
N THR A 7 -16.04 -20.60 40.05
CA THR A 7 -16.18 -19.28 39.45
C THR A 7 -16.92 -19.45 38.11
N PRO A 8 -18.03 -18.75 37.85
CA PRO A 8 -18.74 -18.92 36.56
C PRO A 8 -17.87 -18.37 35.45
N GLN A 9 -17.52 -19.24 34.50
CA GLN A 9 -16.98 -18.79 33.22
C GLN A 9 -18.04 -17.89 32.57
N LYS A 10 -17.66 -16.63 32.38
CA LYS A 10 -18.51 -15.65 31.70
C LYS A 10 -18.66 -16.12 30.25
N LYS A 11 -19.79 -16.76 29.95
CA LYS A 11 -20.17 -17.16 28.61
C LYS A 11 -20.19 -15.90 27.75
N LEU A 12 -19.29 -15.79 26.78
CA LEU A 12 -19.30 -14.68 25.82
C LEU A 12 -20.69 -14.64 25.19
N LYS A 13 -21.42 -13.56 25.43
CA LYS A 13 -22.72 -13.36 24.79
C LYS A 13 -22.46 -13.12 23.30
N MET A 14 -23.00 -14.00 22.46
CA MET A 14 -22.97 -13.83 21.00
C MET A 14 -23.57 -12.49 20.55
N ASP A 15 -24.32 -11.82 21.42
CA ASP A 15 -25.01 -10.56 21.14
C ASP A 15 -24.09 -9.35 20.92
N ASP A 16 -22.80 -9.43 21.30
CA ASP A 16 -21.88 -8.27 21.19
C ASP A 16 -21.06 -8.29 19.88
N SER A 17 -21.02 -9.42 19.17
CA SER A 17 -20.39 -9.51 17.84
C SER A 17 -21.26 -8.83 16.78
N LYS A 18 -20.65 -8.29 15.75
CA LYS A 18 -21.37 -7.69 14.61
C LYS A 18 -21.10 -8.47 13.35
N VAL A 19 -22.12 -8.50 12.49
CA VAL A 19 -22.09 -9.20 11.21
C VAL A 19 -22.08 -8.16 10.09
N PHE A 20 -21.11 -8.27 9.19
CA PHE A 20 -20.98 -7.39 8.02
C PHE A 20 -21.26 -8.20 6.76
N ASN A 21 -21.97 -7.62 5.82
CA ASN A 21 -22.15 -8.18 4.48
C ASN A 21 -21.11 -7.59 3.56
N ASP A 22 -20.07 -8.34 3.27
CA ASP A 22 -18.96 -7.88 2.43
C ASP A 22 -19.10 -8.44 1.02
N PRO A 23 -18.96 -7.64 -0.04
CA PRO A 23 -19.15 -8.15 -1.41
C PRO A 23 -18.08 -9.15 -1.83
N ILE A 24 -16.94 -9.20 -1.12
CA ILE A 24 -15.84 -10.11 -1.45
C ILE A 24 -15.91 -11.39 -0.63
N HIS A 25 -16.09 -11.27 0.69
CA HIS A 25 -16.01 -12.40 1.62
C HIS A 25 -17.36 -12.91 2.10
N GLY A 26 -18.45 -12.24 1.69
CA GLY A 26 -19.78 -12.60 2.15
C GLY A 26 -20.02 -12.18 3.60
N THR A 27 -20.44 -13.10 4.44
CA THR A 27 -20.73 -12.82 5.85
C THR A 27 -19.43 -12.77 6.65
N VAL A 28 -19.15 -11.61 7.23
CA VAL A 28 -17.97 -11.38 8.08
C VAL A 28 -18.45 -11.09 9.50
N ILE A 29 -18.03 -11.91 10.46
CA ILE A 29 -18.38 -11.76 11.88
C ILE A 29 -17.14 -11.33 12.63
N LEU A 30 -17.21 -10.19 13.32
CA LEU A 30 -16.07 -9.63 14.03
C LEU A 30 -16.29 -9.59 15.55
N HIS A 31 -15.22 -9.85 16.28
CA HIS A 31 -15.12 -9.85 17.73
C HIS A 31 -15.53 -8.47 18.29
N PRO A 32 -16.21 -8.43 19.47
CA PRO A 32 -16.65 -7.15 20.06
C PRO A 32 -15.56 -6.09 20.22
N LEU A 33 -14.33 -6.48 20.55
CA LEU A 33 -13.21 -5.51 20.66
C LEU A 33 -12.89 -4.88 19.31
N LEU A 34 -12.94 -5.65 18.21
CA LEU A 34 -12.76 -5.10 16.87
C LEU A 34 -13.87 -4.09 16.54
N ILE A 35 -15.10 -4.37 16.96
CA ILE A 35 -16.22 -3.44 16.75
C ILE A 35 -15.97 -2.13 17.51
N LYS A 36 -15.45 -2.20 18.73
CA LYS A 36 -15.11 -0.99 19.50
C LYS A 36 -14.02 -0.16 18.80
N ILE A 37 -13.07 -0.81 18.12
CA ILE A 37 -12.05 -0.13 17.32
C ILE A 37 -12.69 0.52 16.08
N ILE A 38 -13.57 -0.21 15.39
CA ILE A 38 -14.26 0.28 14.18
C ILE A 38 -15.11 1.51 14.52
N ASP A 39 -15.80 1.49 15.65
CA ASP A 39 -16.72 2.57 16.06
C ASP A 39 -15.98 3.75 16.69
N THR A 40 -14.83 4.13 16.16
CA THR A 40 -14.05 5.30 16.56
C THR A 40 -13.87 6.24 15.37
N PRO A 41 -13.69 7.55 15.59
CA PRO A 41 -13.42 8.48 14.50
C PRO A 41 -12.17 8.12 13.70
N GLN A 42 -11.14 7.58 14.36
CA GLN A 42 -9.86 7.25 13.73
C GLN A 42 -10.02 6.11 12.73
N PHE A 43 -10.88 5.13 13.00
CA PHE A 43 -11.16 4.05 12.06
C PHE A 43 -12.17 4.49 11.01
N GLN A 44 -13.23 5.21 11.42
CA GLN A 44 -14.31 5.63 10.51
C GLN A 44 -13.78 6.56 9.40
N ARG A 45 -12.67 7.29 9.63
CA ARG A 45 -12.07 8.14 8.59
C ARG A 45 -11.69 7.35 7.32
N LEU A 46 -11.40 6.06 7.47
CA LEU A 46 -11.03 5.18 6.34
C LEU A 46 -12.16 5.04 5.31
N ARG A 47 -13.41 5.32 5.68
CA ARG A 47 -14.54 5.35 4.73
C ARG A 47 -14.34 6.42 3.65
N ASN A 48 -13.49 7.40 3.91
CA ASN A 48 -13.27 8.55 3.05
C ASN A 48 -11.84 8.58 2.48
N ILE A 49 -11.20 7.42 2.38
CA ILE A 49 -9.88 7.27 1.76
C ILE A 49 -9.97 6.17 0.70
N LYS A 50 -9.93 6.56 -0.57
CA LYS A 50 -10.00 5.63 -1.69
C LYS A 50 -8.83 4.66 -1.67
N GLN A 51 -9.14 3.38 -1.74
CA GLN A 51 -8.13 2.30 -1.76
C GLN A 51 -7.13 2.51 -2.89
N LEU A 52 -7.61 2.86 -4.08
CA LEU A 52 -6.79 2.98 -5.28
C LEU A 52 -6.56 4.43 -5.71
N GLY A 53 -6.78 5.39 -4.81
CA GLY A 53 -6.49 6.80 -5.06
C GLY A 53 -7.19 7.35 -6.28
N GLY A 54 -6.39 7.89 -7.23
CA GLY A 54 -6.91 8.52 -8.45
C GLY A 54 -7.51 7.55 -9.46
N ALA A 55 -7.37 6.24 -9.26
CA ALA A 55 -7.91 5.24 -10.19
C ALA A 55 -9.43 5.37 -10.37
N TYR A 56 -10.13 5.93 -9.38
CA TYR A 56 -11.58 6.16 -9.47
C TYR A 56 -11.96 7.07 -10.65
N PHE A 57 -11.07 7.98 -11.04
CA PHE A 57 -11.30 8.86 -12.20
C PHE A 57 -11.13 8.12 -13.53
N VAL A 58 -10.57 6.92 -13.54
CA VAL A 58 -10.36 6.11 -14.74
C VAL A 58 -11.29 4.89 -14.74
N TYR A 59 -11.36 4.19 -13.60
CA TYR A 59 -12.18 2.98 -13.41
C TYR A 59 -13.40 3.36 -12.57
N PRO A 60 -14.62 3.42 -13.17
CA PRO A 60 -15.80 3.84 -12.41
C PRO A 60 -16.13 2.97 -11.21
N GLY A 61 -15.69 1.69 -11.23
CA GLY A 61 -15.91 0.77 -10.12
C GLY A 61 -14.90 0.90 -8.99
N ALA A 62 -13.78 1.64 -9.19
CA ALA A 62 -12.71 1.77 -8.19
C ALA A 62 -13.08 2.78 -7.10
N SER A 63 -14.28 2.65 -6.54
CA SER A 63 -14.86 3.55 -5.54
C SER A 63 -14.71 3.03 -4.11
N HIS A 64 -14.10 1.86 -3.95
CA HIS A 64 -13.93 1.23 -2.64
C HIS A 64 -12.84 1.93 -1.82
N ASN A 65 -12.94 1.77 -0.51
CA ASN A 65 -12.16 2.55 0.46
C ASN A 65 -11.34 1.62 1.36
N ARG A 66 -10.40 2.21 2.10
CA ARG A 66 -9.58 1.50 3.09
C ARG A 66 -10.42 0.86 4.19
N PHE A 67 -11.61 1.39 4.47
CA PHE A 67 -12.52 0.89 5.49
C PHE A 67 -12.88 -0.58 5.27
N GLU A 68 -13.48 -0.90 4.12
CA GLU A 68 -13.93 -2.27 3.83
C GLU A 68 -12.75 -3.23 3.61
N HIS A 69 -11.65 -2.74 3.03
CA HIS A 69 -10.43 -3.52 2.90
C HIS A 69 -9.91 -3.95 4.28
N SER A 70 -9.85 -3.02 5.23
CA SER A 70 -9.35 -3.30 6.59
C SER A 70 -10.19 -4.35 7.30
N ILE A 71 -11.51 -4.31 7.12
CA ILE A 71 -12.41 -5.33 7.65
C ILE A 71 -12.11 -6.69 7.00
N GLY A 72 -11.91 -6.71 5.68
CA GLY A 72 -11.56 -7.93 4.94
C GLY A 72 -10.24 -8.53 5.40
N VAL A 73 -9.23 -7.69 5.65
CA VAL A 73 -7.92 -8.16 6.12
C VAL A 73 -8.04 -8.77 7.53
N ALA A 74 -8.81 -8.15 8.42
CA ALA A 74 -9.07 -8.71 9.76
C ALA A 74 -9.74 -10.09 9.66
N HIS A 75 -10.70 -10.22 8.77
CA HIS A 75 -11.41 -11.48 8.51
C HIS A 75 -10.45 -12.57 8.05
N LEU A 76 -9.62 -12.28 7.04
CA LEU A 76 -8.67 -13.25 6.49
C LEU A 76 -7.55 -13.60 7.48
N ALA A 77 -7.09 -12.61 8.26
CA ALA A 77 -6.10 -12.84 9.31
C ALA A 77 -6.64 -13.85 10.33
N GLY A 78 -7.90 -13.67 10.72
CA GLY A 78 -8.58 -14.62 11.60
C GLY A 78 -8.69 -16.00 10.99
N GLN A 79 -9.08 -16.09 9.72
CA GLN A 79 -9.20 -17.37 9.01
C GLN A 79 -7.89 -18.12 8.96
N LEU A 80 -6.79 -17.43 8.64
CA LEU A 80 -5.47 -18.08 8.52
C LEU A 80 -4.97 -18.55 9.90
N VAL A 81 -5.01 -17.69 10.92
CA VAL A 81 -4.50 -18.08 12.25
C VAL A 81 -5.32 -19.22 12.86
N GLU A 82 -6.65 -19.21 12.67
CA GLU A 82 -7.51 -20.29 13.18
C GLU A 82 -7.28 -21.60 12.43
N ALA A 83 -7.03 -21.53 11.12
CA ALA A 83 -6.71 -22.72 10.32
C ALA A 83 -5.38 -23.37 10.83
N LEU A 84 -4.38 -22.55 11.11
CA LEU A 84 -3.10 -23.02 11.67
C LEU A 84 -3.32 -23.62 13.06
N ARG A 85 -4.11 -22.98 13.90
CA ARG A 85 -4.43 -23.45 15.26
C ARG A 85 -5.09 -24.83 15.23
N ALA A 86 -6.07 -24.99 14.34
CA ALA A 86 -6.85 -26.23 14.23
C ALA A 86 -6.01 -27.40 13.71
N ARG A 87 -5.13 -27.12 12.73
CA ARG A 87 -4.32 -28.19 12.11
C ARG A 87 -3.11 -28.62 12.95
N GLN A 88 -2.50 -27.68 13.69
CA GLN A 88 -1.26 -27.93 14.41
C GLN A 88 -1.37 -27.43 15.86
N PRO A 89 -2.07 -28.19 16.73
CA PRO A 89 -2.19 -27.79 18.14
C PRO A 89 -0.87 -27.51 18.85
N UNK A 90 0.07 -27.91 18.36
CA UNK A 90 1.22 -27.76 18.80
C UNK A 90 1.76 -26.61 18.70
N LEU A 91 1.37 -25.85 17.97
CA LEU A 91 1.87 -24.48 17.85
C LEU A 91 1.46 -23.60 19.03
N ASN A 92 0.58 -24.10 19.87
CA ASN A 92 0.11 -23.42 21.08
C ASN A 92 -0.46 -22.02 20.81
N ILE A 93 -1.18 -21.87 19.69
CA ILE A 93 -1.87 -20.61 19.35
C ILE A 93 -3.04 -20.45 20.32
N ASN A 94 -3.01 -19.41 21.13
CA ASN A 94 -4.05 -19.14 22.13
C ASN A 94 -5.00 -18.04 21.66
N ASP A 95 -6.07 -17.79 22.43
CA ASP A 95 -7.10 -16.80 22.06
C ASP A 95 -6.52 -15.38 21.95
N ARG A 96 -5.51 -15.04 22.79
CA ARG A 96 -4.87 -13.73 22.70
C ARG A 96 -4.07 -13.59 21.41
N ASP A 97 -3.39 -14.66 20.96
CA ASP A 97 -2.70 -14.66 19.66
C ASP A 97 -3.69 -14.35 18.53
N VAL A 98 -4.82 -15.06 18.54
CA VAL A 98 -5.86 -14.90 17.50
C VAL A 98 -6.41 -13.47 17.52
N LEU A 99 -6.74 -12.95 18.70
CA LEU A 99 -7.28 -11.60 18.83
C LEU A 99 -6.28 -10.54 18.37
N CYS A 100 -5.02 -10.66 18.77
CA CYS A 100 -3.96 -9.71 18.36
C CYS A 100 -3.76 -9.70 16.84
N VAL A 101 -3.76 -10.87 16.21
CA VAL A 101 -3.59 -11.00 14.76
C VAL A 101 -4.77 -10.32 14.03
N LYS A 102 -5.99 -10.53 14.52
CA LYS A 102 -7.19 -9.87 13.96
C LYS A 102 -7.11 -8.35 14.11
N ILE A 103 -6.69 -7.86 15.28
CA ILE A 103 -6.55 -6.42 15.52
C ILE A 103 -5.49 -5.83 14.59
N ALA A 104 -4.35 -6.49 14.44
CA ALA A 104 -3.28 -6.02 13.55
C ALA A 104 -3.76 -5.93 12.11
N GLY A 105 -4.47 -6.95 11.64
CA GLY A 105 -5.07 -6.94 10.30
C GLY A 105 -6.05 -5.80 10.12
N LEU A 106 -6.90 -5.57 11.12
CA LEU A 106 -7.90 -4.48 11.08
C LEU A 106 -7.24 -3.11 11.01
N CYS A 107 -6.13 -2.92 11.75
CA CYS A 107 -5.53 -1.61 11.97
C CYS A 107 -4.31 -1.32 11.09
N HIS A 108 -3.92 -2.25 10.21
CA HIS A 108 -2.65 -2.11 9.48
C HIS A 108 -2.61 -0.89 8.55
N ASP A 109 -3.77 -0.43 8.07
CA ASP A 109 -3.90 0.67 7.12
C ASP A 109 -4.41 1.98 7.72
N LEU A 110 -4.52 2.08 9.06
CA LEU A 110 -5.02 3.29 9.75
C LEU A 110 -4.25 4.55 9.38
N GLY A 111 -2.99 4.42 9.00
CA GLY A 111 -2.09 5.54 8.74
C GLY A 111 -2.12 6.10 7.32
N HIS A 112 -2.94 5.56 6.43
CA HIS A 112 -3.03 6.10 5.07
C HIS A 112 -3.62 7.50 5.06
N GLY A 113 -3.06 8.36 4.20
CA GLY A 113 -3.57 9.71 3.98
C GLY A 113 -4.43 9.80 2.73
N PRO A 114 -4.84 11.02 2.36
CA PRO A 114 -5.72 11.24 1.21
C PRO A 114 -5.22 10.55 -0.06
N PHE A 115 -6.13 9.80 -0.68
CA PHE A 115 -5.86 9.05 -1.92
C PHE A 115 -4.77 8.00 -1.75
N SER A 116 -4.60 7.49 -0.53
CA SER A 116 -3.71 6.36 -0.21
C SER A 116 -2.25 6.66 -0.57
N HIS A 117 -1.62 5.86 -1.43
CA HIS A 117 -0.20 6.02 -1.76
C HIS A 117 0.15 7.34 -2.47
N LEU A 118 -0.83 8.05 -3.01
CA LEU A 118 -0.60 9.39 -3.55
C LEU A 118 0.01 10.29 -2.47
N TYR A 119 -0.56 10.25 -1.26
CA TYR A 119 -0.14 11.09 -0.15
C TYR A 119 1.30 10.78 0.28
N ASP A 120 1.61 9.48 0.52
CA ASP A 120 2.93 9.10 1.04
C ASP A 120 4.03 9.00 -0.03
N GLN A 121 3.67 8.77 -1.30
CA GLN A 121 4.67 8.59 -2.36
C GLN A 121 4.82 9.80 -3.28
N MET A 122 3.79 10.63 -3.45
CA MET A 122 3.81 11.73 -4.41
C MET A 122 3.69 13.12 -3.78
N PHE A 123 3.12 13.22 -2.57
CA PHE A 123 2.91 14.51 -1.90
C PHE A 123 3.96 14.77 -0.83
N ILE A 124 4.02 13.97 0.22
CA ILE A 124 4.93 14.19 1.35
C ILE A 124 6.41 14.30 0.90
N PRO A 125 6.91 13.45 -0.03
CA PRO A 125 8.31 13.58 -0.45
C PRO A 125 8.67 14.90 -1.16
N LYS A 126 7.66 15.63 -1.64
CA LYS A 126 7.88 16.88 -2.41
C LYS A 126 7.65 18.14 -1.60
N VAL A 127 7.07 18.05 -0.39
CA VAL A 127 6.87 19.26 0.43
C VAL A 127 8.22 19.72 0.99
N PRO A 128 8.44 21.04 1.16
CA PRO A 128 9.63 21.52 1.85
C PRO A 128 9.60 21.06 3.31
N HIS A 129 10.68 20.44 3.75
CA HIS A 129 10.76 19.93 5.12
C HIS A 129 11.21 21.05 6.05
N PRO A 130 10.44 21.41 7.10
CA PRO A 130 10.89 22.41 8.05
C PRO A 130 12.09 21.88 8.86
N PRO A 131 12.93 22.75 9.41
CA PRO A 131 14.00 22.28 10.28
C PRO A 131 13.44 21.66 11.56
N GLY A 132 14.15 20.66 12.09
CA GLY A 132 13.80 20.01 13.35
C GLY A 132 13.09 18.67 13.18
N PRO A 133 12.56 18.13 14.29
CA PRO A 133 12.03 16.76 14.33
C PRO A 133 10.92 16.46 13.33
N LEU A 134 10.05 17.44 13.05
CA LEU A 134 8.95 17.22 12.09
C LEU A 134 9.51 17.07 10.66
N GLY A 135 10.49 17.91 10.27
CA GLY A 135 11.12 17.78 8.95
C GLY A 135 11.85 16.44 8.81
N ASP A 136 12.53 16.01 9.86
CA ASP A 136 13.20 14.69 9.88
C ASP A 136 12.18 13.56 9.73
N LYS A 137 11.03 13.68 10.39
CA LYS A 137 9.94 12.73 10.29
C LYS A 137 9.38 12.70 8.86
N MET A 138 9.17 13.87 8.25
CA MET A 138 8.63 13.99 6.88
C MET A 138 9.53 13.29 5.86
N GLY A 139 10.86 13.41 6.02
CA GLY A 139 11.82 12.78 5.12
C GLY A 139 11.82 11.26 5.14
N LYS A 140 11.33 10.67 6.23
CA LYS A 140 11.32 9.22 6.45
C LYS A 140 9.90 8.67 6.59
N TRP A 141 8.90 9.50 6.43
CA TRP A 141 7.51 9.16 6.76
C TRP A 141 6.98 8.02 5.89
N LYS A 142 6.31 7.08 6.56
CA LYS A 142 5.64 5.94 5.93
C LYS A 142 4.30 5.72 6.60
N HIS A 143 3.34 5.27 5.81
CA HIS A 143 1.99 5.02 6.33
C HIS A 143 1.96 3.90 7.37
N GLU A 144 2.89 2.94 7.32
CA GLU A 144 2.94 1.85 8.33
C GLU A 144 3.28 2.41 9.71
N GLU A 145 4.22 3.35 9.79
CA GLU A 145 4.55 4.01 11.06
C GLU A 145 3.37 4.85 11.53
N ALA A 146 2.75 5.57 10.62
CA ALA A 146 1.54 6.36 10.91
C ALA A 146 0.39 5.46 11.38
N SER A 147 0.28 4.22 10.87
CA SER A 147 -0.74 3.26 11.31
C SER A 147 -0.55 2.90 12.79
N VAL A 148 0.72 2.68 13.19
CA VAL A 148 1.04 2.41 14.61
C VAL A 148 0.71 3.63 15.48
N GLU A 149 1.09 4.82 15.03
CA GLU A 149 0.80 6.07 15.77
C GLU A 149 -0.72 6.30 15.90
N MET A 150 -1.46 6.10 14.81
CA MET A 150 -2.91 6.27 14.81
C MET A 150 -3.59 5.22 15.69
N PHE A 151 -3.10 3.98 15.69
CA PHE A 151 -3.62 2.94 16.57
C PHE A 151 -3.43 3.32 18.05
N ASN A 152 -2.24 3.79 18.41
CA ASN A 152 -1.98 4.25 19.78
C ASN A 152 -2.90 5.43 20.17
N HIS A 153 -3.07 6.37 19.25
CA HIS A 153 -3.96 7.53 19.45
C HIS A 153 -5.41 7.09 19.60
N LEU A 154 -5.86 6.15 18.76
CA LEU A 154 -7.22 5.60 18.80
C LEU A 154 -7.51 4.99 20.17
N VAL A 155 -6.59 4.15 20.68
CA VAL A 155 -6.76 3.47 21.98
C VAL A 155 -6.85 4.50 23.11
N ARG A 156 -5.95 5.48 23.11
CA ARG A 156 -5.90 6.50 24.18
C ARG A 156 -7.10 7.44 24.15
N SER A 157 -7.40 8.01 22.98
CA SER A 157 -8.43 9.06 22.87
C SER A 157 -9.85 8.54 23.10
N ASN A 158 -10.07 7.24 22.91
CA ASN A 158 -11.39 6.62 23.11
C ASN A 158 -11.45 5.81 24.43
N ASN A 159 -10.39 5.82 25.22
CA ASN A 159 -10.32 5.07 26.48
C ASN A 159 -10.71 3.61 26.32
N LEU A 160 -10.22 2.97 25.25
CA LEU A 160 -10.58 1.58 24.96
C LEU A 160 -10.10 0.64 26.05
N LYS A 161 -10.99 -0.21 26.53
CA LYS A 161 -10.67 -1.25 27.52
C LYS A 161 -10.09 -2.47 26.82
N LEU A 162 -8.86 -2.82 27.15
CA LEU A 162 -8.12 -3.91 26.55
C LEU A 162 -7.94 -5.08 27.53
N ASP A 163 -9.01 -5.36 28.31
CA ASP A 163 -8.97 -6.34 29.40
C ASP A 163 -8.68 -7.78 28.92
N GLU A 164 -8.96 -8.04 27.63
CA GLU A 164 -8.70 -9.34 27.02
C GLU A 164 -7.25 -9.53 26.59
N LEU A 165 -6.46 -8.44 26.62
CA LEU A 165 -5.05 -8.43 26.23
C LEU A 165 -4.15 -8.36 27.45
N LYS A 166 -2.95 -8.91 27.31
CA LYS A 166 -1.90 -8.79 28.33
C LYS A 166 -0.94 -7.67 27.95
N LEU A 167 -0.99 -6.59 28.72
CA LEU A 167 -0.16 -5.42 28.44
C LEU A 167 1.16 -5.49 29.20
N PRO A 168 2.27 -5.02 28.65
CA PRO A 168 2.39 -4.37 27.33
C PRO A 168 2.65 -5.31 26.16
N GLU A 169 2.85 -6.60 26.40
CA GLU A 169 3.38 -7.52 25.36
C GLU A 169 2.44 -7.66 24.16
N ASP A 170 1.11 -7.70 24.37
CA ASP A 170 0.17 -7.84 23.26
C ASP A 170 0.09 -6.57 22.41
N MET A 171 0.24 -5.39 23.03
CA MET A 171 0.32 -4.13 22.29
C MET A 171 1.60 -4.06 21.44
N ASP A 172 2.72 -4.50 22.00
CA ASP A 172 3.98 -4.59 21.26
C ASP A 172 3.82 -5.53 20.08
N PHE A 173 3.17 -6.68 20.29
CA PHE A 173 2.93 -7.66 19.25
C PHE A 173 2.09 -7.07 18.09
N ILE A 174 1.00 -6.38 18.42
CA ILE A 174 0.13 -5.74 17.41
C ILE A 174 0.94 -4.72 16.58
N ARG A 175 1.68 -3.84 17.25
CA ARG A 175 2.49 -2.81 16.59
C ARG A 175 3.55 -3.43 15.69
N GLU A 176 4.21 -4.49 16.17
CA GLU A 176 5.25 -5.19 15.42
C GLU A 176 4.70 -5.91 14.19
N MET A 177 3.48 -6.46 14.26
CA MET A 177 2.84 -7.08 13.09
C MET A 177 2.49 -6.05 12.02
N ILE A 178 2.21 -4.80 12.42
CA ILE A 178 1.85 -3.72 11.49
C ILE A 178 3.10 -3.14 10.81
N ASN A 179 4.15 -2.82 11.59
CA ASN A 179 5.30 -2.05 11.08
C ASN A 179 6.66 -2.75 11.25
N GLY A 180 6.66 -3.97 11.78
CA GLY A 180 7.90 -4.67 12.05
C GLY A 180 8.56 -4.22 13.37
N PRO A 181 9.70 -4.82 13.73
CA PRO A 181 10.39 -4.44 14.96
C PRO A 181 11.13 -3.12 14.77
N LYS A 182 11.23 -2.34 15.83
CA LYS A 182 11.98 -1.09 15.80
C LYS A 182 13.48 -1.39 15.98
N ASP A 183 14.27 -1.12 14.96
CA ASP A 183 15.72 -1.13 15.06
C ASP A 183 16.17 0.22 15.64
N PRO A 184 17.02 0.22 16.69
CA PRO A 184 17.58 1.48 17.21
C PRO A 184 18.30 2.32 16.16
N LYS A 185 18.77 1.70 15.07
CA LYS A 185 19.47 2.40 13.97
C LYS A 185 18.56 2.75 12.78
N GLY A 186 17.25 2.52 12.88
CA GLY A 186 16.27 2.98 11.89
C GLY A 186 16.12 2.15 10.62
N GLY A 187 16.65 0.93 10.59
CA GLY A 187 16.51 0.01 9.46
C GLY A 187 15.65 -1.21 9.78
N LYS A 188 15.04 -1.79 8.75
CA LYS A 188 14.36 -3.08 8.89
C LYS A 188 15.40 -4.19 8.73
N LYS A 189 15.58 -4.98 9.78
CA LYS A 189 16.51 -6.12 9.76
C LYS A 189 15.70 -7.41 9.76
N LYS A 190 15.97 -8.29 8.81
CA LYS A 190 15.30 -9.60 8.78
C LYS A 190 15.70 -10.38 10.04
N PRO A 191 14.71 -10.90 10.78
CA PRO A 191 15.04 -11.72 11.96
C PRO A 191 15.71 -13.03 11.57
N ASN A 192 16.55 -13.55 12.44
CA ASN A 192 17.15 -14.87 12.28
C ASN A 192 17.12 -15.59 13.62
N ALA A 193 17.50 -16.87 13.63
CA ALA A 193 17.42 -17.70 14.84
C ALA A 193 18.30 -17.19 15.99
N ASP A 194 19.42 -16.55 15.65
CA ASP A 194 20.39 -16.07 16.65
C ASP A 194 20.05 -14.68 17.17
N GLU A 195 19.28 -13.89 16.41
CA GLU A 195 18.95 -12.52 16.76
C GLU A 195 17.46 -12.27 16.52
N TRP A 196 16.68 -12.32 17.62
CA TRP A 196 15.23 -12.13 17.60
C TRP A 196 14.89 -10.73 18.09
N PRO A 197 14.48 -9.81 17.20
CA PRO A 197 14.28 -8.40 17.58
C PRO A 197 12.89 -8.09 18.12
N TYR A 198 11.94 -9.01 18.01
CA TYR A 198 10.55 -8.77 18.43
C TYR A 198 10.40 -8.93 19.94
N LYS A 199 9.53 -8.11 20.53
CA LYS A 199 9.21 -8.11 21.96
C LYS A 199 7.87 -8.77 22.26
N GLY A 200 6.94 -8.72 21.32
CA GLY A 200 5.56 -9.18 21.53
C GLY A 200 5.43 -10.68 21.64
N ARG A 201 6.22 -11.42 20.87
CA ARG A 201 6.22 -12.88 20.91
C ARG A 201 7.63 -13.41 20.73
N THR A 202 7.90 -14.59 21.31
CA THR A 202 9.18 -15.28 21.17
C THR A 202 9.32 -15.92 19.78
N LYS A 203 10.52 -16.34 19.44
CA LYS A 203 10.80 -16.94 18.13
C LYS A 203 10.01 -18.24 17.88
N GLU A 204 9.51 -18.88 18.93
CA GLU A 204 8.64 -20.06 18.80
C GLU A 204 7.33 -19.73 18.10
N LYS A 205 6.95 -18.45 18.08
CA LYS A 205 5.74 -17.96 17.40
C LYS A 205 6.08 -17.00 16.25
N SER A 206 7.27 -17.17 15.65
CA SER A 206 7.74 -16.32 14.55
C SER A 206 6.77 -16.28 13.36
N PHE A 207 6.10 -17.40 13.09
CA PHE A 207 5.15 -17.53 12.00
C PHE A 207 3.96 -16.55 12.11
N LEU A 208 3.59 -16.14 13.32
CA LEU A 208 2.48 -15.20 13.51
C LEU A 208 2.78 -13.83 12.87
N TYR A 209 4.05 -13.45 12.80
CA TYR A 209 4.48 -12.19 12.18
C TYR A 209 4.40 -12.25 10.64
N GLU A 210 4.11 -13.41 10.06
CA GLU A 210 4.00 -13.60 8.61
C GLU A 210 2.55 -13.48 8.09
N ILE A 211 1.57 -13.28 8.96
CA ILE A 211 0.14 -13.31 8.58
C ILE A 211 -0.29 -11.98 7.94
N VAL A 212 -0.04 -10.84 8.62
CA VAL A 212 -0.57 -9.53 8.20
C VAL A 212 0.38 -8.80 7.24
N ALA A 213 1.69 -8.83 7.53
CA ALA A 213 2.69 -8.16 6.71
C ALA A 213 3.95 -9.04 6.66
N ASN A 214 4.03 -9.88 5.66
CA ASN A 214 5.08 -10.89 5.53
C ASN A 214 6.34 -10.29 4.91
N GLU A 215 7.32 -9.97 5.76
CA GLU A 215 8.60 -9.38 5.33
C GLU A 215 9.52 -10.41 4.65
N TRP A 216 9.22 -11.73 4.75
CA TRP A 216 10.04 -12.79 4.16
C TRP A 216 9.81 -12.94 2.67
N ASN A 217 8.54 -13.08 2.28
CA ASN A 217 8.19 -13.44 0.90
C ASN A 217 7.01 -12.65 0.34
N GLY A 218 6.43 -11.76 1.14
CA GLY A 218 5.32 -10.92 0.70
C GLY A 218 3.98 -11.63 0.60
N ILE A 219 3.87 -12.88 1.02
CA ILE A 219 2.61 -13.64 0.95
C ILE A 219 1.86 -13.42 2.27
N ASP A 220 0.84 -12.56 2.25
CA ASP A 220 0.09 -12.18 3.45
C ASP A 220 -1.36 -11.88 3.13
N VAL A 221 -2.18 -11.81 4.18
CA VAL A 221 -3.63 -11.62 4.04
C VAL A 221 -4.00 -10.22 3.53
N ASP A 222 -3.13 -9.24 3.69
CA ASP A 222 -3.30 -7.93 3.08
C ASP A 222 -3.45 -8.10 1.56
N LYS A 223 -2.50 -8.79 0.93
CA LYS A 223 -2.54 -9.07 -0.51
C LYS A 223 -3.73 -9.94 -0.89
N PHE A 224 -4.08 -10.92 -0.06
CA PHE A 224 -5.23 -11.80 -0.34
C PHE A 224 -6.50 -10.97 -0.48
N ASP A 225 -6.71 -10.00 0.41
CA ASP A 225 -7.89 -9.15 0.33
C ASP A 225 -7.82 -8.21 -0.87
N TYR A 226 -6.73 -7.40 -0.97
CA TYR A 226 -6.75 -6.36 -1.99
C TYR A 226 -6.68 -6.92 -3.41
N PHE A 227 -6.07 -8.10 -3.63
CA PHE A 227 -6.09 -8.70 -4.97
C PHE A 227 -7.50 -9.02 -5.41
N VAL A 228 -8.28 -9.71 -4.58
CA VAL A 228 -9.65 -10.09 -4.96
C VAL A 228 -10.58 -8.87 -4.96
N ARG A 229 -10.43 -7.98 -3.99
CA ARG A 229 -11.26 -6.77 -3.89
C ARG A 229 -11.00 -5.79 -5.03
N ASP A 230 -9.74 -5.51 -5.30
CA ASP A 230 -9.37 -4.57 -6.39
C ASP A 230 -9.78 -5.15 -7.74
N CYS A 231 -9.52 -6.43 -8.01
CA CYS A 231 -9.94 -7.06 -9.26
C CYS A 231 -11.45 -6.98 -9.45
N HIS A 232 -12.22 -7.23 -8.36
CA HIS A 232 -13.68 -7.13 -8.40
C HIS A 232 -14.12 -5.72 -8.82
N HIS A 233 -13.57 -4.69 -8.19
CA HIS A 233 -13.97 -3.30 -8.46
C HIS A 233 -13.42 -2.75 -9.77
N LEU A 234 -12.30 -3.31 -10.26
CA LEU A 234 -11.67 -2.89 -11.52
C LEU A 234 -12.22 -3.64 -12.74
N GLY A 235 -13.04 -4.67 -12.54
CA GLY A 235 -13.52 -5.53 -13.62
C GLY A 235 -12.42 -6.43 -14.19
N MET A 236 -11.48 -6.86 -13.35
CA MET A 236 -10.36 -7.72 -13.73
C MET A 236 -10.52 -9.12 -13.14
N LYS A 237 -9.76 -10.07 -13.66
CA LYS A 237 -9.76 -11.45 -13.12
C LYS A 237 -8.61 -11.65 -12.16
N ASN A 238 -8.93 -12.23 -10.99
CA ASN A 238 -7.95 -12.67 -10.00
C ASN A 238 -7.75 -14.18 -10.19
N ASN A 239 -6.55 -14.60 -10.52
CA ASN A 239 -6.23 -16.02 -10.74
C ASN A 239 -5.69 -16.69 -9.47
N PHE A 240 -5.43 -15.93 -8.42
CA PHE A 240 -4.91 -16.48 -7.16
C PHE A 240 -6.05 -16.94 -6.25
N ASP A 241 -5.97 -18.19 -5.80
CA ASP A 241 -6.95 -18.79 -4.89
C ASP A 241 -6.40 -18.73 -3.46
N HIS A 242 -6.77 -17.67 -2.72
CA HIS A 242 -6.28 -17.48 -1.35
C HIS A 242 -6.94 -18.46 -0.36
N LEU A 243 -8.17 -18.90 -0.62
CA LEU A 243 -8.82 -19.91 0.24
C LEU A 243 -8.08 -21.23 0.16
N ARG A 244 -7.62 -21.59 -1.04
CA ARG A 244 -6.80 -22.78 -1.23
C ARG A 244 -5.44 -22.64 -0.53
N PHE A 245 -4.84 -21.45 -0.56
CA PHE A 245 -3.60 -21.19 0.19
C PHE A 245 -3.82 -21.45 1.69
N ILE A 246 -4.89 -20.88 2.26
CA ILE A 246 -5.21 -21.05 3.69
C ILE A 246 -5.46 -22.54 4.00
N GLN A 247 -6.12 -23.25 3.10
CA GLN A 247 -6.42 -24.67 3.26
C GLN A 247 -5.15 -25.53 3.39
N PHE A 248 -4.07 -25.18 2.68
CA PHE A 248 -2.83 -25.96 2.67
C PHE A 248 -1.70 -25.33 3.49
N ALA A 249 -1.92 -24.19 4.12
CA ALA A 249 -0.89 -23.54 4.95
C ALA A 249 -0.53 -24.41 6.15
N ARG A 250 0.77 -24.57 6.40
CA ARG A 250 1.29 -25.26 7.57
C ARG A 250 2.53 -24.53 8.08
N VAL A 251 2.82 -24.69 9.36
CA VAL A 251 4.03 -24.12 9.96
C VAL A 251 5.08 -25.21 10.04
N CYS A 252 6.27 -24.92 9.52
CA CYS A 252 7.44 -25.79 9.61
C CYS A 252 8.63 -24.97 10.12
N GLU A 253 9.54 -25.63 10.81
CA GLU A 253 10.78 -24.99 11.24
C GLU A 253 11.82 -25.07 10.12
N VAL A 254 12.35 -23.92 9.71
CA VAL A 254 13.42 -23.82 8.71
C VAL A 254 14.46 -22.84 9.25
N GLU A 255 15.71 -23.31 9.30
CA GLU A 255 16.84 -22.52 9.78
C GLU A 255 16.61 -21.91 11.18
N GLY A 256 15.96 -22.65 12.06
CA GLY A 256 15.75 -22.25 13.45
C GLY A 256 14.58 -21.30 13.70
N LEU A 257 13.80 -20.99 12.68
CA LEU A 257 12.58 -20.17 12.81
C LEU A 257 11.38 -20.94 12.26
N LYS A 258 10.22 -20.67 12.82
CA LYS A 258 8.97 -21.26 12.34
C LYS A 258 8.35 -20.35 11.30
N HIS A 259 8.08 -20.90 10.11
CA HIS A 259 7.55 -20.19 8.94
C HIS A 259 6.24 -20.79 8.48
N ILE A 260 5.37 -19.96 7.90
CA ILE A 260 4.18 -20.43 7.17
C ILE A 260 4.67 -20.97 5.83
N CYS A 261 4.42 -22.26 5.59
CA CYS A 261 4.87 -22.99 4.41
C CYS A 261 3.69 -23.45 3.58
N SER A 262 3.93 -23.68 2.30
CA SER A 262 2.92 -24.10 1.35
C SER A 262 3.14 -25.55 0.95
N ARG A 263 2.08 -26.22 0.53
CA ARG A 263 2.16 -27.54 -0.06
C ARG A 263 2.88 -27.45 -1.41
N ASP A 264 3.76 -28.39 -1.70
CA ASP A 264 4.54 -28.43 -2.95
C ASP A 264 3.69 -28.29 -4.21
N LYS A 265 2.51 -28.92 -4.25
CA LYS A 265 1.60 -28.85 -5.41
C LYS A 265 0.98 -27.46 -5.60
N GLU A 266 1.10 -26.55 -4.62
CA GLU A 266 0.53 -25.20 -4.66
C GLU A 266 1.46 -24.16 -5.29
N VAL A 267 2.64 -24.57 -5.77
CA VAL A 267 3.62 -23.62 -6.32
C VAL A 267 3.06 -22.79 -7.46
N ASN A 268 2.23 -23.38 -8.33
CA ASN A 268 1.63 -22.64 -9.44
C ASN A 268 0.59 -21.63 -8.96
N ASN A 269 -0.16 -21.96 -7.90
CA ASN A 269 -1.10 -21.00 -7.29
C ASN A 269 -0.35 -19.77 -6.76
N LEU A 270 0.86 -19.97 -6.21
CA LEU A 270 1.70 -18.85 -5.74
C LEU A 270 2.24 -18.01 -6.89
N TYR A 271 2.67 -18.63 -7.99
CA TYR A 271 3.08 -17.86 -9.18
C TYR A 271 1.89 -17.07 -9.74
N ASP A 272 0.68 -17.63 -9.71
CA ASP A 272 -0.54 -16.91 -10.11
C ASP A 272 -0.76 -15.68 -9.23
N MET A 273 -0.42 -15.76 -7.93
CA MET A 273 -0.50 -14.60 -7.03
C MET A 273 0.44 -13.48 -7.49
N PHE A 274 1.70 -13.81 -7.74
CA PHE A 274 2.68 -12.82 -8.17
C PHE A 274 2.36 -12.28 -9.57
N TYR A 275 1.84 -13.13 -10.44
CA TYR A 275 1.38 -12.71 -11.78
C TYR A 275 0.19 -11.76 -11.68
N THR A 276 -0.79 -12.06 -10.81
CA THR A 276 -1.95 -11.18 -10.57
C THR A 276 -1.48 -9.80 -10.07
N ARG A 277 -0.49 -9.78 -9.17
CA ARG A 277 0.11 -8.53 -8.70
C ARG A 277 0.66 -7.72 -9.86
N ASN A 278 1.41 -8.36 -10.74
CA ASN A 278 1.97 -7.71 -11.93
C ASN A 278 0.87 -7.17 -12.85
N CYS A 279 -0.19 -7.94 -13.07
CA CYS A 279 -1.34 -7.50 -13.89
C CYS A 279 -2.03 -6.28 -13.28
N LEU A 280 -2.25 -6.27 -11.97
CA LEU A 280 -2.86 -5.14 -11.27
C LEU A 280 -1.99 -3.88 -11.41
N HIS A 281 -0.68 -4.02 -11.22
CA HIS A 281 0.23 -2.88 -11.37
C HIS A 281 0.21 -2.34 -12.80
N ARG A 282 0.34 -3.22 -13.79
CA ARG A 282 0.43 -2.83 -15.20
C ARG A 282 -0.89 -2.22 -15.71
N ARG A 283 -2.03 -2.81 -15.36
CA ARG A 283 -3.33 -2.42 -15.92
C ARG A 283 -4.02 -1.31 -15.12
N ALA A 284 -3.75 -1.20 -13.81
CA ALA A 284 -4.45 -0.26 -12.95
C ALA A 284 -3.54 0.65 -12.15
N TYR A 285 -2.70 0.10 -11.25
CA TYR A 285 -1.95 0.92 -10.30
C TYR A 285 -0.95 1.85 -11.00
N GLN A 286 -0.31 1.38 -12.07
CA GLN A 286 0.65 2.14 -12.87
C GLN A 286 0.07 2.55 -14.24
N HIS A 287 -1.25 2.54 -14.38
CA HIS A 287 -1.94 2.99 -15.59
C HIS A 287 -1.54 4.44 -15.89
N ARG A 288 -1.18 4.72 -17.15
CA ARG A 288 -0.60 6.04 -17.51
C ARG A 288 -1.53 7.23 -17.22
N VAL A 289 -2.85 7.05 -17.40
CA VAL A 289 -3.81 8.14 -17.11
C VAL A 289 -4.05 8.24 -15.61
N ASN A 290 -4.19 7.12 -14.90
CA ASN A 290 -4.32 7.13 -13.45
C ASN A 290 -3.12 7.85 -12.81
N LYS A 291 -1.90 7.53 -13.24
CA LYS A 291 -0.69 8.13 -12.66
C LYS A 291 -0.61 9.63 -12.90
N ILE A 292 -1.00 10.13 -14.08
CA ILE A 292 -0.95 11.57 -14.31
C ILE A 292 -2.05 12.30 -13.53
N ILE A 293 -3.22 11.70 -13.35
CA ILE A 293 -4.27 12.27 -12.49
C ILE A 293 -3.75 12.37 -11.05
N GLU A 294 -3.12 11.31 -10.54
CA GLU A 294 -2.55 11.32 -9.19
C GLU A 294 -1.46 12.37 -9.05
N TYR A 295 -0.61 12.52 -10.08
CA TYR A 295 0.40 13.59 -10.11
C TYR A 295 -0.27 14.97 -10.02
N MET A 296 -1.34 15.19 -10.78
CA MET A 296 -2.09 16.45 -10.79
C MET A 296 -2.71 16.74 -9.41
N ILE A 297 -3.29 15.72 -8.78
CA ILE A 297 -3.86 15.86 -7.42
C ILE A 297 -2.75 16.25 -6.43
N ALA A 298 -1.60 15.55 -6.49
CA ALA A 298 -0.48 15.84 -5.61
C ALA A 298 0.06 17.26 -5.83
N GLU A 299 0.12 17.71 -7.07
CA GLU A 299 0.54 19.08 -7.42
C GLU A 299 -0.44 20.11 -6.85
N ALA A 300 -1.73 19.85 -6.96
CA ALA A 300 -2.76 20.72 -6.36
C ALA A 300 -2.60 20.78 -4.83
N PHE A 301 -2.34 19.62 -4.20
CA PHE A 301 -2.12 19.57 -2.75
C PHE A 301 -0.88 20.37 -2.34
N LEU A 302 0.19 20.31 -3.14
CA LEU A 302 1.40 21.09 -2.87
C LEU A 302 1.12 22.60 -2.91
N LYS A 303 0.30 23.05 -3.88
CA LYS A 303 -0.08 24.46 -3.99
C LYS A 303 -1.03 24.89 -2.87
N ALA A 304 -1.86 23.97 -2.37
CA ALA A 304 -2.86 24.24 -1.33
C ALA A 304 -2.29 24.14 0.09
N ASP A 305 -1.16 23.47 0.28
CA ASP A 305 -0.66 23.00 1.58
C ASP A 305 -0.67 24.10 2.65
N LYS A 306 -0.08 25.26 2.36
CA LYS A 306 0.05 26.36 3.32
C LYS A 306 -1.27 27.09 3.60
N HIS A 307 -2.29 26.85 2.79
CA HIS A 307 -3.54 27.61 2.81
C HIS A 307 -4.71 26.82 3.40
N ILE A 308 -4.46 25.57 3.82
CA ILE A 308 -5.47 24.75 4.48
C ILE A 308 -5.01 24.53 5.92
N GLN A 309 -5.92 24.86 6.86
CA GLN A 309 -5.65 24.75 8.29
C GLN A 309 -6.51 23.66 8.89
N ILE A 310 -5.88 22.78 9.66
CA ILE A 310 -6.53 21.64 10.33
C ILE A 310 -6.21 21.76 11.82
N LYS A 311 -7.25 21.84 12.65
CA LYS A 311 -7.06 21.92 14.10
C LYS A 311 -6.66 20.56 14.67
N GLY A 312 -5.57 20.55 15.40
CA GLY A 312 -5.08 19.36 16.09
C GLY A 312 -5.15 19.53 17.60
N SER A 313 -4.24 18.86 18.28
CA SER A 313 -4.18 18.83 19.76
C SER A 313 -4.03 20.24 20.31
N GLN A 314 -4.76 20.52 21.38
CA GLN A 314 -4.70 21.80 22.11
C GLN A 314 -5.05 23.00 21.22
N GLY A 315 -5.83 22.77 20.17
CA GLY A 315 -6.26 23.84 19.26
C GLY A 315 -5.17 24.34 18.31
N GLN A 316 -4.01 23.69 18.27
CA GLN A 316 -2.93 24.05 17.37
C GLN A 316 -3.31 23.75 15.92
N GLU A 317 -2.89 24.60 14.99
CA GLU A 317 -3.24 24.44 13.58
C GLU A 317 -2.12 23.78 12.79
N TYR A 318 -2.52 22.91 11.86
CA TYR A 318 -1.62 22.16 10.99
C TYR A 318 -2.04 22.34 9.54
N THR A 319 -1.12 22.11 8.62
CA THR A 319 -1.39 22.12 7.17
C THR A 319 -1.60 20.68 6.68
N LEU A 320 -1.84 20.50 5.38
CA LEU A 320 -1.98 19.17 4.79
C LEU A 320 -0.75 18.29 5.06
N SER A 321 0.44 18.86 4.95
CA SER A 321 1.69 18.10 5.15
C SER A 321 2.06 17.97 6.61
N THR A 322 1.88 19.00 7.44
CA THR A 322 2.31 18.99 8.83
C THR A 322 1.34 18.20 9.73
N ALA A 323 0.15 17.87 9.25
CA ALA A 323 -0.84 17.06 9.99
C ALA A 323 -0.28 15.70 10.41
N ILE A 324 0.72 15.17 9.69
CA ILE A 324 1.39 13.89 10.06
C ILE A 324 2.06 13.97 11.44
N GLY A 325 2.33 15.16 11.95
CA GLY A 325 2.93 15.37 13.26
C GLY A 325 1.94 15.31 14.43
N ASP A 326 0.65 15.24 14.16
CA ASP A 326 -0.39 15.27 15.21
C ASP A 326 -1.56 14.39 14.78
N MET A 327 -1.79 13.28 15.49
CA MET A 327 -2.82 12.31 15.11
C MET A 327 -4.25 12.85 15.24
N GLU A 328 -4.49 13.84 16.08
CA GLU A 328 -5.80 14.51 16.14
C GLU A 328 -6.07 15.28 14.84
N ALA A 329 -5.09 16.03 14.35
CA ALA A 329 -5.18 16.72 13.06
C ALA A 329 -5.29 15.71 11.93
N TYR A 330 -4.44 14.68 11.95
CA TYR A 330 -4.39 13.65 10.89
C TYR A 330 -5.72 12.88 10.77
N THR A 331 -6.42 12.68 11.89
CA THR A 331 -7.74 12.04 11.89
C THR A 331 -8.74 12.80 11.01
N LYS A 332 -8.60 14.13 10.92
CA LYS A 332 -9.50 14.99 10.14
C LYS A 332 -9.13 15.06 8.66
N LEU A 333 -7.97 14.50 8.28
CA LEU A 333 -7.45 14.59 6.92
C LEU A 333 -7.85 13.35 6.12
N THR A 334 -8.70 13.54 5.12
CA THR A 334 -9.21 12.50 4.23
C THR A 334 -9.23 13.00 2.79
N ASP A 335 -9.77 12.19 1.87
CA ASP A 335 -9.95 12.57 0.46
C ASP A 335 -10.82 13.81 0.28
N HIS A 336 -11.63 14.17 1.28
CA HIS A 336 -12.49 15.37 1.24
C HIS A 336 -11.71 16.66 1.01
N VAL A 337 -10.41 16.66 1.23
CA VAL A 337 -9.57 17.83 0.92
C VAL A 337 -9.64 18.18 -0.57
N PHE A 338 -9.88 17.21 -1.43
CA PHE A 338 -10.07 17.44 -2.87
C PHE A 338 -11.27 18.38 -3.10
N GLU A 339 -12.43 18.04 -2.51
CA GLU A 339 -13.64 18.86 -2.64
C GLU A 339 -13.48 20.20 -1.92
N GLN A 340 -12.78 20.25 -0.81
CA GLN A 340 -12.50 21.49 -0.08
C GLN A 340 -11.77 22.49 -0.98
N ILE A 341 -10.77 22.02 -1.72
CA ILE A 341 -10.01 22.86 -2.68
C ILE A 341 -10.91 23.23 -3.87
N LEU A 342 -11.58 22.25 -4.46
CA LEU A 342 -12.39 22.41 -5.67
C LEU A 342 -13.51 23.41 -5.48
N ASN A 343 -14.10 23.43 -4.28
CA ASN A 343 -15.26 24.28 -3.98
C ASN A 343 -14.88 25.59 -3.28
N SER A 344 -13.60 25.87 -3.13
CA SER A 344 -13.13 27.08 -2.44
C SER A 344 -13.29 28.32 -3.33
N SER A 345 -13.64 29.45 -2.71
CA SER A 345 -13.62 30.78 -3.35
C SER A 345 -12.36 31.58 -2.96
N SER A 346 -11.47 30.99 -2.18
CA SER A 346 -10.25 31.65 -1.71
C SER A 346 -9.28 31.92 -2.87
N VAL A 347 -8.74 33.13 -2.90
CA VAL A 347 -7.74 33.51 -3.91
C VAL A 347 -6.47 32.66 -3.76
N GLU A 348 -6.11 32.35 -2.52
CA GLU A 348 -4.91 31.55 -2.22
C GLU A 348 -4.99 30.12 -2.75
N LEU A 349 -6.20 29.59 -2.90
CA LEU A 349 -6.41 28.22 -3.41
C LEU A 349 -6.71 28.20 -4.92
N ALA A 350 -6.75 29.35 -5.60
CA ALA A 350 -7.16 29.44 -6.99
C ALA A 350 -6.32 28.58 -7.94
N GLU A 351 -5.00 28.55 -7.75
CA GLU A 351 -4.10 27.73 -8.60
C GLU A 351 -4.32 26.25 -8.40
N ALA A 352 -4.45 25.83 -7.13
CA ALA A 352 -4.75 24.43 -6.81
C ALA A 352 -6.10 24.02 -7.40
N LYS A 353 -7.10 24.88 -7.25
CA LYS A 353 -8.45 24.65 -7.79
C LYS A 353 -8.42 24.44 -9.30
N LYS A 354 -7.67 25.27 -10.03
CA LYS A 354 -7.55 25.15 -11.50
C LYS A 354 -7.04 23.77 -11.93
N ILE A 355 -6.07 23.22 -11.22
CA ILE A 355 -5.55 21.88 -11.52
C ILE A 355 -6.65 20.84 -11.34
N LEU A 356 -7.40 20.91 -10.22
CA LEU A 356 -8.49 19.95 -9.96
C LEU A 356 -9.63 20.09 -10.97
N GLU A 357 -9.94 21.32 -11.38
CA GLU A 357 -10.94 21.58 -12.44
C GLU A 357 -10.54 20.93 -13.76
N ARG A 358 -9.25 20.93 -14.10
CA ARG A 358 -8.75 20.24 -15.29
C ARG A 358 -8.98 18.73 -15.20
N ILE A 359 -8.83 18.14 -13.99
CA ILE A 359 -9.13 16.72 -13.80
C ILE A 359 -10.62 16.47 -14.06
N ILE A 360 -11.50 17.30 -13.49
CA ILE A 360 -12.96 17.17 -13.63
C ILE A 360 -13.39 17.29 -15.11
N SER A 361 -12.78 18.21 -15.85
CA SER A 361 -13.10 18.44 -17.28
C SER A 361 -12.36 17.49 -18.21
N ARG A 362 -11.57 16.58 -17.69
CA ARG A 362 -10.75 15.61 -18.45
C ARG A 362 -9.69 16.28 -19.32
N ASP A 363 -9.24 17.47 -18.92
CA ASP A 363 -8.11 18.17 -19.56
C ASP A 363 -6.80 17.80 -18.82
N HIS A 364 -6.46 16.51 -18.83
CA HIS A 364 -5.27 15.97 -18.16
C HIS A 364 -4.01 16.47 -18.85
N TYR A 365 -2.89 16.45 -18.13
CA TYR A 365 -1.56 16.62 -18.73
C TYR A 365 -1.42 15.57 -19.84
N LYS A 366 -0.80 15.94 -20.95
CA LYS A 366 -0.84 15.18 -22.20
C LYS A 366 0.33 14.22 -22.29
N PHE A 367 0.03 12.96 -22.54
CA PHE A 367 1.02 11.88 -22.69
C PHE A 367 1.80 12.09 -23.99
N LEU A 368 3.13 12.13 -23.88
CA LEU A 368 4.03 12.29 -25.05
C LEU A 368 4.59 10.96 -25.51
N GLY A 369 4.91 10.06 -24.58
CA GLY A 369 5.43 8.75 -24.93
C GLY A 369 6.08 8.05 -23.72
N GLU A 370 6.48 6.79 -23.96
CA GLU A 370 7.17 6.02 -22.92
C GLU A 370 8.35 5.25 -23.52
N ILE A 371 9.38 5.06 -22.71
CA ILE A 371 10.61 4.37 -23.12
C ILE A 371 11.06 3.42 -22.02
N LYS A 372 11.83 2.42 -22.39
CA LYS A 372 12.45 1.48 -21.44
C LYS A 372 13.89 1.93 -21.19
N PRO A 373 14.23 2.31 -19.93
CA PRO A 373 15.61 2.72 -19.65
C PRO A 373 16.56 1.53 -19.63
N ARG A 374 17.80 1.77 -19.98
CA ARG A 374 18.86 0.76 -19.93
C ARG A 374 19.40 0.55 -18.51
N GLN A 375 19.24 1.57 -17.67
CA GLN A 375 19.68 1.56 -16.26
C GLN A 375 18.56 2.04 -15.37
N VAL A 376 18.56 1.60 -14.11
CA VAL A 376 17.54 1.97 -13.14
C VAL A 376 17.58 3.48 -12.90
N PRO A 377 16.48 4.21 -13.16
CA PRO A 377 16.46 5.67 -12.93
C PRO A 377 16.53 6.03 -11.45
N THR A 378 17.16 7.16 -11.15
CA THR A 378 17.21 7.73 -9.81
C THR A 378 16.31 8.98 -9.75
N LYS A 379 16.10 9.52 -8.55
CA LYS A 379 15.32 10.77 -8.39
C LYS A 379 16.01 11.95 -9.08
N GLU A 380 17.32 12.00 -9.01
CA GLU A 380 18.11 13.05 -9.67
C GLU A 380 17.96 12.96 -11.19
N SER A 381 17.81 11.75 -11.73
CA SER A 381 17.59 11.52 -13.16
C SER A 381 16.34 12.23 -13.67
N GLN A 382 15.24 12.21 -12.90
CA GLN A 382 13.96 12.79 -13.33
C GLN A 382 14.09 14.30 -13.58
N LEU A 383 14.68 15.04 -12.66
CA LEU A 383 14.87 16.49 -12.83
C LEU A 383 15.84 16.79 -13.97
N GLN A 384 16.89 16.01 -14.08
CA GLN A 384 17.86 16.16 -15.17
C GLN A 384 17.19 15.94 -16.53
N TRP A 385 16.34 14.92 -16.64
CA TRP A 385 15.61 14.62 -17.88
C TRP A 385 14.60 15.72 -18.23
N GLN A 386 13.95 16.34 -17.24
CA GLN A 386 13.08 17.48 -17.50
C GLN A 386 13.87 18.64 -18.13
N LYS A 387 15.07 18.92 -17.63
CA LYS A 387 15.95 19.99 -18.18
C LYS A 387 16.42 19.64 -19.59
N GLU A 388 16.80 18.39 -19.82
CA GLU A 388 17.22 17.91 -21.14
C GLU A 388 16.08 17.98 -22.16
N LEU A 389 14.86 17.60 -21.75
CA LEU A 389 13.66 17.70 -22.60
C LEU A 389 13.40 19.14 -23.02
N ALA A 390 13.50 20.06 -22.08
CA ALA A 390 13.32 21.50 -22.38
C ALA A 390 14.40 22.02 -23.35
N ALA A 391 15.64 21.52 -23.21
CA ALA A 391 16.77 21.92 -24.06
C ALA A 391 16.73 21.27 -25.44
N ALA A 392 15.95 20.22 -25.65
CA ALA A 392 15.90 19.45 -26.92
C ALA A 392 15.03 20.15 -27.97
N VAL A 393 15.34 21.41 -28.27
CA VAL A 393 14.60 22.17 -29.29
C VAL A 393 14.86 21.54 -30.67
N PRO A 394 13.80 21.25 -31.46
CA PRO A 394 13.98 20.63 -32.77
C PRO A 394 14.68 21.56 -33.74
N GLU A 395 15.35 20.99 -34.75
CA GLU A 395 16.15 21.72 -35.74
C GLU A 395 15.35 22.74 -36.54
N GLY A 396 14.07 22.48 -36.76
CA GLY A 396 13.16 23.42 -37.45
C GLY A 396 12.53 24.47 -36.56
N GLY A 397 12.91 24.50 -35.27
CA GLY A 397 12.31 25.40 -34.29
C GLY A 397 10.97 24.91 -33.79
N ASN A 398 10.36 25.68 -32.89
CA ASN A 398 9.11 25.32 -32.19
C ASN A 398 7.88 26.10 -32.68
N GLY A 399 7.97 26.81 -33.81
CA GLY A 399 6.83 27.62 -34.26
C GLY A 399 6.45 28.73 -33.27
N GLY A 400 7.43 29.27 -32.56
CA GLY A 400 7.22 30.34 -31.58
C GLY A 400 6.85 29.87 -30.18
N VAL A 401 6.75 28.55 -29.93
CA VAL A 401 6.43 27.98 -28.61
C VAL A 401 7.71 27.91 -27.78
N THR A 402 7.66 28.38 -26.54
CA THR A 402 8.75 28.24 -25.56
C THR A 402 8.33 27.25 -24.49
N LEU A 403 9.12 26.19 -24.31
CA LEU A 403 8.90 25.16 -23.29
C LEU A 403 10.03 25.19 -22.27
N THR A 404 9.69 25.16 -20.99
CA THR A 404 10.63 25.07 -19.89
C THR A 404 10.61 23.68 -19.27
N HIS A 405 11.56 23.41 -18.40
CA HIS A 405 11.60 22.12 -17.70
C HIS A 405 10.33 21.88 -16.85
N GLU A 406 9.68 22.95 -16.40
CA GLU A 406 8.45 22.87 -15.60
C GLU A 406 7.23 22.45 -16.43
N ASP A 407 7.32 22.54 -17.76
CA ASP A 407 6.22 22.11 -18.66
C ASP A 407 6.21 20.59 -18.88
N PHE A 408 7.25 19.88 -18.48
CA PHE A 408 7.37 18.45 -18.65
C PHE A 408 7.21 17.71 -17.31
N VAL A 409 6.50 16.58 -17.35
CA VAL A 409 6.43 15.65 -16.22
C VAL A 409 7.13 14.36 -16.66
N VAL A 410 8.10 13.91 -15.87
CA VAL A 410 8.80 12.64 -16.09
C VAL A 410 8.42 11.70 -14.95
N SER A 411 7.83 10.57 -15.28
CA SER A 411 7.36 9.57 -14.32
C SER A 411 8.05 8.24 -14.59
N VAL A 412 8.46 7.54 -13.54
CA VAL A 412 9.06 6.20 -13.65
C VAL A 412 8.06 5.20 -13.09
N ALA A 413 7.65 4.25 -13.93
CA ALA A 413 6.79 3.15 -13.54
C ALA A 413 7.63 1.89 -13.39
N THR A 414 7.54 1.23 -12.25
CA THR A 414 8.23 -0.03 -11.98
C THR A 414 7.20 -1.15 -11.91
N PHE A 415 7.48 -2.23 -12.62
CA PHE A 415 6.64 -3.44 -12.64
C PHE A 415 7.51 -4.60 -12.17
N ASP A 416 7.10 -5.24 -11.08
CA ASP A 416 7.83 -6.40 -10.59
C ASP A 416 6.88 -7.42 -9.95
N TYR A 417 7.44 -8.57 -9.60
CA TYR A 417 6.69 -9.66 -8.96
C TYR A 417 6.71 -9.52 -7.42
N GLY A 418 7.14 -8.36 -6.89
CA GLY A 418 7.14 -8.07 -5.48
C GLY A 418 8.49 -8.21 -4.78
N MET A 419 9.49 -8.76 -5.48
CA MET A 419 10.84 -8.99 -4.94
C MET A 419 11.92 -8.34 -5.81
N LYS A 420 11.56 -7.25 -6.49
CA LYS A 420 12.42 -6.54 -7.46
C LYS A 420 12.79 -7.51 -8.59
N ASP A 421 14.08 -7.64 -8.91
CA ASP A 421 14.58 -8.51 -9.98
C ASP A 421 14.66 -9.99 -9.60
N LYS A 422 14.40 -10.33 -8.32
CA LYS A 422 14.51 -11.71 -7.82
C LYS A 422 13.21 -12.48 -7.99
N ASP A 423 13.33 -13.79 -8.24
CA ASP A 423 12.19 -14.69 -8.28
C ASP A 423 11.58 -14.76 -6.85
N PRO A 424 10.32 -14.37 -6.67
CA PRO A 424 9.71 -14.36 -5.34
C PRO A 424 9.58 -15.75 -4.70
N ILE A 425 9.55 -16.82 -5.49
CA ILE A 425 9.43 -18.19 -4.97
C ILE A 425 10.69 -18.61 -4.19
N ASN A 426 11.83 -17.95 -4.42
CA ASN A 426 13.08 -18.28 -3.71
C ASN A 426 12.96 -18.12 -2.19
N ASN A 427 12.00 -17.34 -1.69
CA ASN A 427 11.80 -17.11 -0.27
C ASN A 427 10.58 -17.84 0.30
N VAL A 428 10.07 -18.82 -0.45
CA VAL A 428 8.93 -19.64 -0.03
C VAL A 428 9.42 -21.05 0.26
N TYR A 429 8.93 -21.62 1.36
CA TYR A 429 9.27 -23.00 1.75
C TYR A 429 8.06 -23.89 1.48
N PHE A 430 8.35 -25.11 0.98
CA PHE A 430 7.34 -26.08 0.54
C PHE A 430 7.51 -27.41 1.26
N TYR A 431 6.40 -27.98 1.71
CA TYR A 431 6.34 -29.29 2.33
C TYR A 431 5.66 -30.30 1.38
N GLY A 432 6.01 -31.57 1.51
CA GLY A 432 5.44 -32.65 0.71
C GLY A 432 4.36 -33.42 1.44
N LYS A 433 3.55 -34.17 0.68
CA LYS A 433 2.46 -34.99 1.23
C LYS A 433 2.96 -36.05 2.24
N ARG A 434 4.10 -36.67 1.93
CA ARG A 434 4.63 -37.77 2.75
C ARG A 434 5.39 -37.29 3.98
N ASN A 435 5.85 -36.05 3.98
CA ASN A 435 6.57 -35.46 5.10
C ASN A 435 6.13 -34.01 5.32
N PRO A 436 4.95 -33.82 5.95
CA PRO A 436 4.39 -32.48 6.09
C PRO A 436 5.07 -31.61 7.13
N ASP A 437 5.96 -32.17 7.94
CA ASP A 437 6.63 -31.44 9.01
C ASP A 437 8.00 -30.89 8.60
N THR A 438 8.43 -31.20 7.36
CA THR A 438 9.72 -30.70 6.83
C THR A 438 9.44 -29.89 5.56
N ALA A 439 9.94 -28.66 5.54
CA ALA A 439 9.81 -27.78 4.38
C ALA A 439 11.18 -27.36 3.86
N LYS A 440 11.25 -27.11 2.56
CA LYS A 440 12.48 -26.69 1.89
C LYS A 440 12.15 -25.83 0.67
N PRO A 441 13.11 -25.04 0.17
CA PRO A 441 12.90 -24.29 -1.06
C PRO A 441 12.66 -25.23 -2.24
N ILE A 442 12.04 -24.69 -3.28
CA ILE A 442 11.85 -25.38 -4.57
C ILE A 442 12.64 -24.62 -5.63
N THR A 443 13.30 -25.33 -6.51
CA THR A 443 14.10 -24.69 -7.56
C THR A 443 13.23 -24.37 -8.79
N ARG A 444 13.64 -23.37 -9.54
CA ARG A 444 12.95 -22.95 -10.77
C ARG A 444 12.72 -24.12 -11.72
N ASP A 445 13.73 -24.98 -11.91
CA ASP A 445 13.66 -26.13 -12.82
C ASP A 445 12.61 -27.15 -12.38
N GLN A 446 12.30 -27.19 -11.09
CA GLN A 446 11.27 -28.10 -10.56
C GLN A 446 9.86 -27.56 -10.79
N VAL A 447 9.71 -26.28 -11.16
CA VAL A 447 8.39 -25.64 -11.33
C VAL A 447 7.95 -25.68 -12.79
N SER A 448 8.63 -24.93 -13.67
CA SER A 448 8.23 -24.81 -15.07
C SER A 448 9.29 -24.09 -15.89
N LYS A 449 9.39 -24.46 -17.16
CA LYS A 449 10.20 -23.75 -18.14
C LYS A 449 9.48 -22.52 -18.68
N LEU A 450 8.19 -22.33 -18.35
CA LEU A 450 7.38 -21.21 -18.86
C LEU A 450 7.43 -19.97 -17.98
N LEU A 451 8.31 -19.94 -16.98
CA LEU A 451 8.47 -18.78 -16.11
C LEU A 451 9.17 -17.64 -16.84
N PRO A 452 8.87 -16.38 -16.49
CA PRO A 452 9.54 -15.24 -17.14
C PRO A 452 11.04 -15.24 -16.85
N GLU A 453 11.82 -14.76 -17.78
CA GLU A 453 13.28 -14.61 -17.63
C GLU A 453 13.62 -13.51 -16.62
N CYS A 454 12.80 -12.46 -16.58
CA CYS A 454 13.00 -11.29 -15.73
C CYS A 454 11.79 -11.07 -14.83
N PHE A 455 12.02 -10.62 -13.61
CA PHE A 455 10.96 -10.39 -12.63
C PHE A 455 10.76 -8.90 -12.31
N SER A 456 11.40 -8.01 -13.09
CA SER A 456 11.25 -6.57 -12.92
C SER A 456 11.53 -5.85 -14.23
N GLU A 457 10.75 -4.81 -14.52
CA GLU A 457 11.04 -3.88 -15.61
C GLU A 457 10.59 -2.47 -15.22
N GLN A 458 11.13 -1.48 -15.90
CA GLN A 458 10.81 -0.08 -15.66
C GLN A 458 10.49 0.63 -16.96
N LEU A 459 9.55 1.59 -16.87
CA LEU A 459 9.21 2.48 -17.98
C LEU A 459 9.39 3.94 -17.53
N ILE A 460 9.94 4.76 -18.41
CA ILE A 460 9.96 6.21 -18.25
C ILE A 460 8.82 6.76 -19.10
N ARG A 461 7.92 7.51 -18.48
CA ARG A 461 6.77 8.15 -19.13
C ARG A 461 6.93 9.66 -19.06
N VAL A 462 6.68 10.31 -20.18
CA VAL A 462 6.82 11.77 -20.30
C VAL A 462 5.48 12.38 -20.71
N TYR A 463 5.14 13.49 -20.03
CA TYR A 463 3.88 14.22 -20.24
C TYR A 463 4.18 15.70 -20.40
N SER A 464 3.26 16.42 -21.09
CA SER A 464 3.24 17.88 -21.16
C SER A 464 2.17 18.44 -20.23
N LYS A 465 2.49 19.45 -19.44
CA LYS A 465 1.51 20.18 -18.63
C LYS A 465 0.66 21.12 -19.49
N LYS A 466 1.21 21.62 -20.59
CA LYS A 466 0.44 22.42 -21.55
C LYS A 466 -0.42 21.50 -22.39
N SER A 467 -1.65 21.91 -22.66
CA SER A 467 -2.65 21.09 -23.35
C SER A 467 -3.11 21.65 -24.69
N ASP A 468 -2.73 22.87 -25.05
CA ASP A 468 -3.03 23.43 -26.35
C ASP A 468 -2.27 22.67 -27.43
N GLU A 469 -2.91 22.49 -28.58
CA GLU A 469 -2.42 21.67 -29.69
C GLU A 469 -0.99 22.06 -30.12
N GLN A 470 -0.73 23.36 -30.23
CA GLN A 470 0.56 23.88 -30.66
C GLN A 470 1.68 23.52 -29.67
N SER A 471 1.42 23.69 -28.36
CA SER A 471 2.40 23.36 -27.33
C SER A 471 2.63 21.86 -27.22
N VAL A 472 1.58 21.06 -27.34
CA VAL A 472 1.69 19.58 -27.28
C VAL A 472 2.53 19.09 -28.47
N GLU A 473 2.31 19.62 -29.66
CA GLU A 473 3.08 19.24 -30.85
C GLU A 473 4.57 19.61 -30.68
N ALA A 474 4.84 20.79 -30.14
CA ALA A 474 6.20 21.21 -29.82
C ALA A 474 6.84 20.26 -28.80
N ALA A 475 6.09 19.90 -27.75
CA ALA A 475 6.57 18.98 -26.71
C ALA A 475 6.86 17.59 -27.29
N ARG A 476 6.05 17.09 -28.23
CA ARG A 476 6.30 15.80 -28.91
C ARG A 476 7.61 15.85 -29.69
N LYS A 477 7.90 16.96 -30.36
CA LYS A 477 9.16 17.14 -31.10
C LYS A 477 10.38 17.15 -30.16
N HIS A 478 10.26 17.86 -29.00
CA HIS A 478 11.28 17.82 -27.95
C HIS A 478 11.52 16.39 -27.48
N PHE A 479 10.45 15.65 -27.19
CA PHE A 479 10.53 14.27 -26.72
C PHE A 479 11.23 13.37 -27.73
N SER A 480 10.84 13.47 -29.00
CA SER A 480 11.45 12.68 -30.09
C SER A 480 12.94 12.95 -30.22
N LYS A 481 13.34 14.23 -30.20
CA LYS A 481 14.75 14.62 -30.28
C LYS A 481 15.53 14.09 -29.07
N TRP A 482 14.96 14.27 -27.88
CA TRP A 482 15.59 13.81 -26.63
C TRP A 482 15.83 12.29 -26.65
N CYS A 483 14.85 11.51 -27.13
CA CYS A 483 15.00 10.07 -27.27
C CYS A 483 16.16 9.70 -28.18
N LYS A 484 16.28 10.39 -29.35
CA LYS A 484 17.38 10.17 -30.27
C LYS A 484 18.73 10.49 -29.65
N GLU A 485 18.83 11.62 -28.98
CA GLU A 485 20.07 12.06 -28.32
C GLU A 485 20.51 11.09 -27.22
N LYS A 486 19.55 10.49 -26.50
CA LYS A 486 19.81 9.51 -25.44
C LYS A 486 20.07 8.09 -25.99
N GLY A 487 19.80 7.85 -27.26
CA GLY A 487 19.92 6.51 -27.85
C GLY A 487 18.89 5.54 -27.31
N PHE A 488 17.72 6.03 -26.88
CA PHE A 488 16.63 5.15 -26.46
C PHE A 488 16.00 4.50 -27.69
N PRO A 489 15.59 3.23 -27.59
CA PRO A 489 14.87 2.57 -28.69
C PRO A 489 13.60 3.37 -29.02
N GLU A 490 13.31 3.52 -30.29
CA GLU A 490 12.04 4.14 -30.70
C GLU A 490 10.89 3.29 -30.14
N SER A 491 9.91 3.97 -29.58
CA SER A 491 8.70 3.31 -29.08
C SER A 491 8.08 2.50 -30.22
N GLN A 492 7.91 1.20 -30.01
CA GLN A 492 7.26 0.33 -31.00
C GLN A 492 5.77 0.68 -31.15
N ASN A 493 5.24 1.39 -30.18
CA ASN A 493 3.89 1.97 -30.29
C ASN A 493 4.05 3.34 -30.93
N GLY A 494 4.03 3.36 -32.23
CA GLY A 494 3.95 4.59 -33.03
C GLY A 494 2.65 5.34 -32.80
N ASP A 495 2.14 5.30 -31.58
CA ASP A 495 0.98 6.08 -31.18
C ASP A 495 1.37 7.51 -30.86
N THR A 496 2.01 8.10 -31.80
CA THR A 496 1.92 9.52 -31.99
C THR A 496 0.53 9.90 -32.47
N ALA A 497 -0.36 8.94 -32.69
CA ALA A 497 -1.67 9.18 -33.23
C ALA A 497 -2.75 8.39 -32.49
N ALA A 498 -2.85 8.56 -31.19
CA ALA A 498 -4.10 8.25 -30.53
C ALA A 498 -4.77 9.57 -30.19
N PRO A 499 -6.04 9.74 -30.49
CA PRO A 499 -6.78 10.96 -30.18
C PRO A 499 -6.88 11.22 -28.68
#